data_fec97f30e1b6b586a1041f2640aa4f44
#
_entry.id   fec97f30e1b6b586a1041f2640aa4f44
#
_cell.length_a   1.000
_cell.length_b   1.000
_cell.length_c   1.000
_cell.angle_alpha   90.00
_cell.angle_beta   90.00
_cell.angle_gamma   90.00
#
_symmetry.space_group_name_H-M   'P 1'
#
loop_
_entity.id
_entity.type
_entity.pdbx_description
1 polymer ?
#
loop_
_entity_poly.entity_id
_entity_poly.type
_entity_poly.pdbx_seq_one_letter_code
_entity_poly.pdbx_strand_id
1 'polypeptide(L)'
;ESVLDMIRVACYAHQISEAVEMVHHCHELGYETTLNIMAISTVHDVEIDQVLEIARDTPVGTVVVVDSNGALYREQIDHLVKKYAKALEGTGKEVGIHAHNNLQLAFANTIEAIILGSNRVDATMMGLGRGAGNCPMEILLSFLRNPKFKLRPVLKLIQETIMPMRERFTWGPNIPYLITGALNAHPRFGMEFCERGGGDIVEFYDKMLNEG
;
A
#
# COMPACT_ATOMS: atom_id res chain seq x y z
N GLU A 1 4.78 -21.10 21.02
CA GLU A 1 4.70 -19.64 21.23
C GLU A 1 5.08 -18.92 19.93
N SER A 2 4.29 -17.94 19.52
CA SER A 2 4.59 -17.09 18.36
C SER A 2 5.55 -15.98 18.79
N VAL A 3 6.44 -15.57 17.87
CA VAL A 3 7.29 -14.38 18.03
C VAL A 3 6.68 -13.13 17.37
N LEU A 4 5.48 -13.26 16.84
CA LEU A 4 4.77 -12.16 16.18
C LEU A 4 3.96 -11.37 17.21
N ASP A 5 3.98 -10.06 17.10
CA ASP A 5 3.17 -9.15 17.90
C ASP A 5 1.91 -8.71 17.14
N MET A 6 1.97 -8.71 15.81
CA MET A 6 0.93 -8.18 14.94
C MET A 6 0.62 -9.09 13.75
N ILE A 7 -0.67 -9.21 13.42
CA ILE A 7 -1.15 -9.82 12.18
C ILE A 7 -1.80 -8.74 11.31
N ARG A 8 -1.41 -8.70 10.04
CA ARG A 8 -1.97 -7.77 9.06
C ARG A 8 -2.92 -8.51 8.13
N VAL A 9 -4.22 -8.28 8.33
CA VAL A 9 -5.27 -8.87 7.50
C VAL A 9 -5.47 -7.98 6.28
N ALA A 10 -5.30 -8.56 5.08
CA ALA A 10 -5.49 -7.85 3.81
C ALA A 10 -6.69 -8.44 3.07
N CYS A 11 -7.61 -7.58 2.62
CA CYS A 11 -8.80 -7.99 1.90
C CYS A 11 -9.22 -6.96 0.85
N TYR A 12 -9.98 -7.39 -0.13
CA TYR A 12 -10.77 -6.47 -0.96
C TYR A 12 -12.04 -6.03 -0.21
N ALA A 13 -12.66 -4.92 -0.63
CA ALA A 13 -13.86 -4.39 0.01
C ALA A 13 -14.99 -5.46 0.14
N HIS A 14 -15.21 -6.25 -0.91
CA HIS A 14 -16.22 -7.32 -0.93
C HIS A 14 -15.92 -8.52 -0.02
N GLN A 15 -14.72 -8.62 0.53
CA GLN A 15 -14.28 -9.69 1.45
C GLN A 15 -14.24 -9.21 2.91
N ILE A 16 -14.86 -8.08 3.22
CA ILE A 16 -14.75 -7.46 4.54
C ILE A 16 -15.26 -8.39 5.66
N SER A 17 -16.32 -9.16 5.41
CA SER A 17 -16.92 -10.05 6.42
C SER A 17 -15.93 -11.14 6.86
N GLU A 18 -15.30 -11.83 5.91
CA GLU A 18 -14.29 -12.86 6.19
C GLU A 18 -13.04 -12.27 6.85
N ALA A 19 -12.66 -11.07 6.43
CA ALA A 19 -11.52 -10.37 7.02
C ALA A 19 -11.79 -9.99 8.48
N VAL A 20 -13.00 -9.59 8.81
CA VAL A 20 -13.41 -9.26 10.18
C VAL A 20 -13.40 -10.50 11.08
N GLU A 21 -13.87 -11.64 10.59
CA GLU A 21 -13.77 -12.91 11.34
C GLU A 21 -12.30 -13.24 11.67
N MET A 22 -11.40 -13.06 10.71
CA MET A 22 -9.96 -13.26 10.92
C MET A 22 -9.37 -12.26 11.91
N VAL A 23 -9.78 -10.98 11.85
CA VAL A 23 -9.37 -9.94 12.83
C VAL A 23 -9.78 -10.33 14.24
N HIS A 24 -11.03 -10.77 14.44
CA HIS A 24 -11.50 -11.23 15.74
C HIS A 24 -10.69 -12.43 16.24
N HIS A 25 -10.49 -13.45 15.40
CA HIS A 25 -9.72 -14.63 15.76
C HIS A 25 -8.26 -14.28 16.15
N CYS A 26 -7.59 -13.43 15.37
CA CYS A 26 -6.23 -12.99 15.69
C CYS A 26 -6.18 -12.18 17.01
N HIS A 27 -7.18 -11.33 17.24
CA HIS A 27 -7.29 -10.55 18.46
C HIS A 27 -7.50 -11.45 19.71
N GLU A 28 -8.36 -12.46 19.62
CA GLU A 28 -8.57 -13.46 20.67
C GLU A 28 -7.29 -14.24 21.01
N LEU A 29 -6.41 -14.45 20.04
CA LEU A 29 -5.09 -15.04 20.23
C LEU A 29 -4.06 -14.05 20.82
N GLY A 30 -4.42 -12.79 21.05
CA GLY A 30 -3.58 -11.76 21.68
C GLY A 30 -2.71 -10.96 20.72
N TYR A 31 -2.94 -11.05 19.40
CA TYR A 31 -2.20 -10.25 18.42
C TYR A 31 -2.82 -8.86 18.24
N GLU A 32 -1.96 -7.85 18.06
CA GLU A 32 -2.39 -6.59 17.43
C GLU A 32 -2.80 -6.90 15.97
N THR A 33 -3.85 -6.24 15.49
CA THR A 33 -4.34 -6.48 14.13
C THR A 33 -4.42 -5.18 13.32
N THR A 34 -4.14 -5.29 12.01
CA THR A 34 -4.46 -4.25 11.03
C THR A 34 -5.37 -4.80 9.95
N LEU A 35 -6.24 -3.95 9.41
CA LEU A 35 -7.13 -4.26 8.30
C LEU A 35 -6.70 -3.44 7.08
N ASN A 36 -6.16 -4.12 6.07
CA ASN A 36 -5.60 -3.51 4.87
C ASN A 36 -6.60 -3.64 3.72
N ILE A 37 -7.28 -2.54 3.35
CA ILE A 37 -8.29 -2.55 2.29
C ILE A 37 -7.59 -2.37 0.94
N MET A 38 -7.45 -3.46 0.20
CA MET A 38 -6.73 -3.52 -1.07
C MET A 38 -7.51 -2.88 -2.21
N ALA A 39 -6.77 -2.42 -3.23
CA ALA A 39 -7.29 -1.85 -4.47
C ALA A 39 -8.31 -0.73 -4.26
N ILE A 40 -8.09 0.10 -3.25
CA ILE A 40 -9.03 1.14 -2.84
C ILE A 40 -9.37 2.11 -3.96
N SER A 41 -8.46 2.30 -4.93
CA SER A 41 -8.66 3.14 -6.11
C SER A 41 -9.76 2.65 -7.06
N THR A 42 -10.21 1.40 -6.91
CA THR A 42 -11.27 0.79 -7.72
C THR A 42 -12.59 0.64 -6.97
N VAL A 43 -12.64 1.04 -5.71
CA VAL A 43 -13.82 0.88 -4.84
C VAL A 43 -14.67 2.16 -4.86
N HIS A 44 -15.98 2.02 -4.99
CA HIS A 44 -16.89 3.15 -4.91
C HIS A 44 -16.97 3.73 -3.50
N ASP A 45 -17.17 5.03 -3.42
CA ASP A 45 -17.13 5.78 -2.15
C ASP A 45 -18.15 5.28 -1.12
N VAL A 46 -19.33 4.82 -1.58
CA VAL A 46 -20.36 4.21 -0.73
C VAL A 46 -19.93 2.86 -0.15
N GLU A 47 -19.22 2.05 -0.93
CA GLU A 47 -18.69 0.76 -0.47
C GLU A 47 -17.57 0.98 0.56
N ILE A 48 -16.77 2.03 0.37
CA ILE A 48 -15.75 2.42 1.37
C ILE A 48 -16.43 2.80 2.68
N ASP A 49 -17.53 3.57 2.65
CA ASP A 49 -18.28 3.90 3.86
C ASP A 49 -18.78 2.65 4.59
N GLN A 50 -19.33 1.69 3.87
CA GLN A 50 -19.80 0.42 4.44
C GLN A 50 -18.68 -0.39 5.09
N VAL A 51 -17.53 -0.50 4.40
CA VAL A 51 -16.35 -1.18 4.94
C VAL A 51 -15.85 -0.52 6.22
N LEU A 52 -15.81 0.80 6.26
CA LEU A 52 -15.37 1.57 7.42
C LEU A 52 -16.35 1.48 8.59
N GLU A 53 -17.65 1.45 8.34
CA GLU A 53 -18.67 1.22 9.35
C GLU A 53 -18.48 -0.15 10.02
N ILE A 54 -18.29 -1.19 9.22
CA ILE A 54 -18.00 -2.55 9.73
C ILE A 54 -16.68 -2.55 10.53
N ALA A 55 -15.60 -1.97 9.98
CA ALA A 55 -14.30 -1.94 10.65
C ALA A 55 -14.33 -1.19 11.99
N ARG A 56 -15.20 -0.18 12.11
CA ARG A 56 -15.38 0.61 13.32
C ARG A 56 -15.70 -0.25 14.55
N ASP A 57 -16.53 -1.27 14.37
CA ASP A 57 -17.04 -2.11 15.45
C ASP A 57 -16.19 -3.36 15.73
N THR A 58 -15.03 -3.47 15.08
CA THR A 58 -14.09 -4.59 15.26
C THR A 58 -13.00 -4.25 16.28
N PRO A 59 -12.24 -5.23 16.78
CA PRO A 59 -11.08 -5.00 17.63
C PRO A 59 -9.81 -4.58 16.86
N VAL A 60 -9.90 -4.28 15.56
CA VAL A 60 -8.74 -3.86 14.77
C VAL A 60 -8.10 -2.59 15.33
N GLY A 61 -6.78 -2.54 15.42
CA GLY A 61 -6.05 -1.37 15.89
C GLY A 61 -5.82 -0.31 14.81
N THR A 62 -5.65 -0.74 13.56
CA THR A 62 -5.36 0.17 12.43
C THR A 62 -6.12 -0.26 11.18
N VAL A 63 -6.76 0.70 10.50
CA VAL A 63 -7.34 0.49 9.16
C VAL A 63 -6.48 1.20 8.12
N VAL A 64 -6.04 0.47 7.11
CA VAL A 64 -5.01 0.91 6.16
C VAL A 64 -5.61 1.16 4.78
N VAL A 65 -5.39 2.37 4.25
CA VAL A 65 -5.65 2.72 2.84
C VAL A 65 -4.58 2.04 1.99
N VAL A 66 -4.96 1.16 1.07
CA VAL A 66 -3.99 0.45 0.22
C VAL A 66 -4.17 0.84 -1.24
N ASP A 67 -3.24 1.63 -1.76
CA ASP A 67 -3.13 1.93 -3.19
C ASP A 67 -2.43 0.78 -3.94
N SER A 68 -3.16 -0.31 -4.15
CA SER A 68 -2.64 -1.54 -4.77
C SER A 68 -2.18 -1.35 -6.21
N ASN A 69 -2.79 -0.41 -6.92
CA ASN A 69 -2.49 -0.13 -8.32
C ASN A 69 -1.42 0.96 -8.49
N GLY A 70 -1.05 1.64 -7.39
CA GLY A 70 -0.15 2.80 -7.44
C GLY A 70 -0.71 3.91 -8.33
N ALA A 71 -2.03 4.08 -8.33
CA ALA A 71 -2.82 4.90 -9.24
C ALA A 71 -3.37 6.18 -8.59
N LEU A 72 -3.27 6.32 -7.27
CA LEU A 72 -3.84 7.46 -6.56
C LEU A 72 -2.96 8.70 -6.69
N TYR A 73 -3.62 9.82 -6.94
CA TYR A 73 -3.05 11.16 -6.86
C TYR A 73 -3.29 11.75 -5.47
N ARG A 74 -2.59 12.85 -5.18
CA ARG A 74 -2.63 13.54 -3.90
C ARG A 74 -4.06 13.85 -3.41
N GLU A 75 -4.92 14.34 -4.31
CA GLU A 75 -6.30 14.73 -4.00
C GLU A 75 -7.15 13.56 -3.55
N GLN A 76 -6.89 12.38 -4.13
CA GLN A 76 -7.57 11.14 -3.74
C GLN A 76 -7.06 10.63 -2.40
N ILE A 77 -5.76 10.75 -2.11
CA ILE A 77 -5.20 10.44 -0.79
C ILE A 77 -5.79 11.37 0.28
N ASP A 78 -5.88 12.68 -0.01
CA ASP A 78 -6.50 13.66 0.90
C ASP A 78 -7.95 13.25 1.25
N HIS A 79 -8.74 12.92 0.21
CA HIS A 79 -10.12 12.46 0.40
C HIS A 79 -10.19 11.18 1.24
N LEU A 80 -9.44 10.16 0.88
CA LEU A 80 -9.49 8.85 1.53
C LEU A 80 -9.02 8.91 2.99
N VAL A 81 -7.88 9.54 3.26
CA VAL A 81 -7.36 9.62 4.64
C VAL A 81 -8.32 10.38 5.55
N LYS A 82 -8.90 11.50 5.08
CA LYS A 82 -9.91 12.24 5.84
C LYS A 82 -11.19 11.42 6.07
N LYS A 83 -11.63 10.67 5.06
CA LYS A 83 -12.78 9.77 5.15
C LYS A 83 -12.56 8.70 6.22
N TYR A 84 -11.41 8.01 6.20
CA TYR A 84 -11.03 7.01 7.20
C TYR A 84 -10.93 7.62 8.60
N ALA A 85 -10.23 8.74 8.74
CA ALA A 85 -10.08 9.42 10.02
C ALA A 85 -11.44 9.82 10.62
N LYS A 86 -12.33 10.36 9.80
CA LYS A 86 -13.70 10.73 10.23
C LYS A 86 -14.52 9.51 10.64
N ALA A 87 -14.48 8.42 9.87
CA ALA A 87 -15.22 7.21 10.16
C ALA A 87 -14.74 6.54 11.46
N LEU A 88 -13.45 6.61 11.77
CA LEU A 88 -12.83 6.00 12.94
C LEU A 88 -12.74 6.95 14.14
N GLU A 89 -13.25 8.15 14.04
CA GLU A 89 -13.22 9.15 15.12
C GLU A 89 -13.88 8.61 16.41
N GLY A 90 -13.22 8.81 17.54
CA GLY A 90 -13.69 8.37 18.87
C GLY A 90 -13.52 6.87 19.15
N THR A 91 -12.99 6.07 18.23
CA THR A 91 -12.77 4.62 18.42
C THR A 91 -11.39 4.28 19.02
N GLY A 92 -10.44 5.20 18.98
CA GLY A 92 -9.04 4.95 19.32
C GLY A 92 -8.24 4.22 18.23
N LYS A 93 -8.85 3.89 17.08
CA LYS A 93 -8.18 3.24 15.98
C LYS A 93 -7.31 4.21 15.18
N GLU A 94 -6.25 3.67 14.58
CA GLU A 94 -5.32 4.40 13.73
C GLU A 94 -5.69 4.31 12.25
N VAL A 95 -5.30 5.32 11.46
CA VAL A 95 -5.32 5.27 10.01
C VAL A 95 -3.92 4.99 9.50
N GLY A 96 -3.81 4.04 8.57
CA GLY A 96 -2.56 3.71 7.91
C GLY A 96 -2.60 3.94 6.40
N ILE A 97 -1.41 3.93 5.78
CA ILE A 97 -1.25 3.95 4.32
C ILE A 97 -0.21 2.93 3.85
N HIS A 98 -0.57 2.23 2.76
CA HIS A 98 0.32 1.38 1.98
C HIS A 98 0.22 1.78 0.52
N ALA A 99 1.26 2.41 -0.03
CA ALA A 99 1.25 2.96 -1.38
C ALA A 99 2.24 2.24 -2.29
N HIS A 100 1.74 1.71 -3.42
CA HIS A 100 2.56 1.23 -4.53
C HIS A 100 3.05 2.38 -5.43
N ASN A 101 4.11 2.13 -6.20
CA ASN A 101 4.89 3.19 -6.86
C ASN A 101 4.72 3.25 -8.39
N ASN A 102 3.59 2.79 -8.92
CA ASN A 102 3.36 2.71 -10.37
C ASN A 102 3.42 4.08 -11.04
N LEU A 103 2.78 5.09 -10.49
CA LEU A 103 2.88 6.51 -10.92
C LEU A 103 4.07 7.25 -10.31
N GLN A 104 4.96 6.56 -9.58
CA GLN A 104 6.09 7.16 -8.84
C GLN A 104 5.66 8.17 -7.76
N LEU A 105 4.43 8.05 -7.25
CA LEU A 105 3.85 8.94 -6.25
C LEU A 105 3.84 8.32 -4.83
N ALA A 106 4.27 7.07 -4.64
CA ALA A 106 4.17 6.37 -3.36
C ALA A 106 4.77 7.17 -2.20
N PHE A 107 5.95 7.79 -2.40
CA PHE A 107 6.58 8.62 -1.38
C PHE A 107 5.77 9.91 -1.10
N ALA A 108 5.37 10.63 -2.13
CA ALA A 108 4.58 11.86 -2.00
C ALA A 108 3.23 11.60 -1.33
N ASN A 109 2.53 10.53 -1.74
CA ASN A 109 1.27 10.10 -1.17
C ASN A 109 1.40 9.68 0.30
N THR A 110 2.50 9.00 0.65
CA THR A 110 2.78 8.64 2.05
C THR A 110 3.02 9.88 2.92
N ILE A 111 3.75 10.89 2.41
CA ILE A 111 3.92 12.16 3.12
C ILE A 111 2.59 12.88 3.31
N GLU A 112 1.77 12.95 2.27
CA GLU A 112 0.45 13.58 2.36
C GLU A 112 -0.41 12.90 3.43
N ALA A 113 -0.43 11.57 3.44
CA ALA A 113 -1.16 10.81 4.46
C ALA A 113 -0.66 11.11 5.88
N ILE A 114 0.66 11.25 6.09
CA ILE A 114 1.24 11.64 7.39
C ILE A 114 0.76 13.05 7.80
N ILE A 115 0.79 14.00 6.88
CA ILE A 115 0.33 15.39 7.12
C ILE A 115 -1.15 15.40 7.54
N LEU A 116 -1.95 14.51 7.00
CA LEU A 116 -3.38 14.35 7.29
C LEU A 116 -3.68 13.51 8.54
N GLY A 117 -2.65 13.02 9.22
CA GLY A 117 -2.79 12.32 10.51
C GLY A 117 -2.68 10.81 10.44
N SER A 118 -2.31 10.22 9.31
CA SER A 118 -1.92 8.80 9.28
C SER A 118 -0.67 8.58 10.12
N ASN A 119 -0.74 7.70 11.09
CA ASN A 119 0.34 7.40 12.02
C ASN A 119 0.93 5.99 11.85
N ARG A 120 0.37 5.19 10.96
CA ARG A 120 0.91 3.89 10.53
C ARG A 120 1.21 3.94 9.03
N VAL A 121 2.48 3.87 8.65
CA VAL A 121 2.90 4.01 7.24
C VAL A 121 3.83 2.89 6.84
N ASP A 122 3.65 2.40 5.62
CA ASP A 122 4.44 1.30 5.07
C ASP A 122 5.52 1.84 4.14
N ALA A 123 6.71 1.27 4.27
CA ALA A 123 7.84 1.53 3.38
C ALA A 123 8.75 0.31 3.29
N THR A 124 9.43 0.13 2.18
CA THR A 124 10.40 -0.95 1.98
C THR A 124 11.74 -0.40 1.51
N MET A 125 12.83 -1.09 1.84
CA MET A 125 14.18 -0.68 1.43
C MET A 125 14.30 -0.71 -0.10
N MET A 126 14.76 0.40 -0.69
CA MET A 126 14.80 0.63 -2.15
C MET A 126 13.42 0.42 -2.83
N GLY A 127 12.34 0.61 -2.10
CA GLY A 127 11.00 0.36 -2.62
C GLY A 127 10.77 -1.12 -3.01
N LEU A 128 11.52 -2.08 -2.45
CA LEU A 128 11.40 -3.51 -2.78
C LEU A 128 9.94 -3.96 -2.68
N GLY A 129 9.42 -4.50 -3.75
CA GLY A 129 8.04 -4.98 -3.83
C GLY A 129 7.65 -5.41 -5.23
N ARG A 130 6.42 -5.85 -5.36
CA ARG A 130 5.85 -6.28 -6.64
C ARG A 130 5.87 -5.12 -7.66
N GLY A 131 6.23 -5.44 -8.90
CA GLY A 131 6.15 -4.51 -10.03
C GLY A 131 6.97 -3.23 -9.80
N ALA A 132 6.30 -2.09 -9.77
CA ALA A 132 6.92 -0.78 -9.55
C ALA A 132 7.44 -0.58 -8.12
N GLY A 133 7.12 -1.49 -7.21
CA GLY A 133 7.52 -1.44 -5.80
C GLY A 133 6.62 -0.56 -4.93
N ASN A 134 7.15 -0.18 -3.79
CA ASN A 134 6.48 0.53 -2.71
C ASN A 134 7.14 1.89 -2.42
N CYS A 135 6.64 2.58 -1.40
CA CYS A 135 7.31 3.77 -0.84
C CYS A 135 8.73 3.39 -0.37
N PRO A 136 9.80 4.09 -0.84
CA PRO A 136 11.17 3.81 -0.43
C PRO A 136 11.44 4.27 1.01
N MET A 137 11.85 3.32 1.87
CA MET A 137 12.09 3.57 3.29
C MET A 137 13.20 4.59 3.54
N GLU A 138 14.30 4.51 2.80
CA GLU A 138 15.45 5.41 2.96
C GLU A 138 15.09 6.86 2.67
N ILE A 139 14.18 7.12 1.72
CA ILE A 139 13.69 8.46 1.43
C ILE A 139 12.71 8.92 2.52
N LEU A 140 11.81 8.04 2.94
CA LEU A 140 10.85 8.34 4.01
C LEU A 140 11.55 8.67 5.33
N LEU A 141 12.56 7.91 5.73
CA LEU A 141 13.31 8.17 6.96
C LEU A 141 14.10 9.48 6.91
N SER A 142 14.63 9.86 5.74
CA SER A 142 15.32 11.14 5.57
C SER A 142 14.37 12.34 5.68
N PHE A 143 13.11 12.18 5.25
CA PHE A 143 12.05 13.18 5.42
C PHE A 143 11.59 13.30 6.87
N LEU A 144 11.26 12.18 7.52
CA LEU A 144 10.67 12.17 8.86
C LEU A 144 11.60 12.75 9.93
N ARG A 145 12.92 12.58 9.79
CA ARG A 145 13.93 13.01 10.78
C ARG A 145 13.60 12.59 12.22
N ASN A 146 12.85 11.50 12.38
CA ASN A 146 12.47 11.00 13.69
C ASN A 146 13.70 10.33 14.36
N PRO A 147 14.11 10.73 15.57
CA PRO A 147 15.29 10.19 16.24
C PRO A 147 15.15 8.71 16.61
N LYS A 148 13.93 8.17 16.68
CA LYS A 148 13.65 6.75 16.90
C LYS A 148 14.18 5.89 15.73
N PHE A 149 14.10 6.39 14.50
CA PHE A 149 14.49 5.67 13.29
C PHE A 149 15.85 6.18 12.77
N LYS A 150 16.77 5.28 12.55
CA LYS A 150 18.12 5.62 12.09
C LYS A 150 18.31 5.22 10.63
N LEU A 151 18.61 6.18 9.79
CA LEU A 151 18.84 5.96 8.35
C LEU A 151 20.11 5.11 8.09
N ARG A 152 21.17 5.32 8.86
CA ARG A 152 22.47 4.66 8.64
C ARG A 152 22.40 3.12 8.59
N PRO A 153 21.78 2.40 9.54
CA PRO A 153 21.66 0.94 9.46
C PRO A 153 20.83 0.49 8.26
N VAL A 154 19.82 1.26 7.85
CA VAL A 154 19.03 0.98 6.65
C VAL A 154 19.91 1.07 5.39
N LEU A 155 20.73 2.12 5.25
CA LEU A 155 21.66 2.26 4.12
C LEU A 155 22.70 1.14 4.10
N LYS A 156 23.19 0.69 5.26
CA LYS A 156 24.09 -0.45 5.34
C LYS A 156 23.44 -1.73 4.83
N LEU A 157 22.23 -2.04 5.28
CA LEU A 157 21.50 -3.23 4.84
C LEU A 157 21.13 -3.14 3.35
N ILE A 158 20.79 -1.95 2.84
CA ILE A 158 20.59 -1.72 1.41
C ILE A 158 21.84 -2.12 0.64
N GLN A 159 23.01 -1.61 1.02
CA GLN A 159 24.27 -1.89 0.35
C GLN A 159 24.65 -3.38 0.40
N GLU A 160 24.52 -4.00 1.57
CA GLU A 160 25.01 -5.36 1.81
C GLU A 160 24.05 -6.45 1.31
N THR A 161 22.75 -6.15 1.23
CA THR A 161 21.72 -7.17 0.95
C THR A 161 20.83 -6.79 -0.21
N ILE A 162 20.19 -5.59 -0.16
CA ILE A 162 19.12 -5.27 -1.11
C ILE A 162 19.67 -4.96 -2.51
N MET A 163 20.80 -4.24 -2.60
CA MET A 163 21.43 -3.95 -3.89
C MET A 163 21.88 -5.24 -4.61
N PRO A 164 22.55 -6.22 -3.97
CA PRO A 164 22.87 -7.51 -4.59
C PRO A 164 21.63 -8.30 -5.05
N MET A 165 20.49 -8.18 -4.35
CA MET A 165 19.24 -8.84 -4.78
C MET A 165 18.77 -8.38 -6.17
N ARG A 166 19.08 -7.16 -6.61
CA ARG A 166 18.73 -6.64 -7.93
C ARG A 166 19.36 -7.40 -9.10
N GLU A 167 20.41 -8.15 -8.86
CA GLU A 167 20.99 -9.05 -9.87
C GLU A 167 20.07 -10.24 -10.18
N ARG A 168 19.17 -10.59 -9.26
CA ARG A 168 18.30 -11.76 -9.34
C ARG A 168 16.83 -11.40 -9.45
N PHE A 169 16.42 -10.26 -8.91
CA PHE A 169 15.04 -9.80 -8.83
C PHE A 169 14.90 -8.40 -9.42
N THR A 170 13.89 -8.21 -10.24
CA THR A 170 13.58 -6.92 -10.85
C THR A 170 12.38 -6.30 -10.15
N TRP A 171 12.54 -5.05 -9.70
CA TRP A 171 11.46 -4.19 -9.21
C TRP A 171 11.81 -2.74 -9.46
N GLY A 172 10.82 -1.88 -9.39
CA GLY A 172 10.99 -0.44 -9.56
C GLY A 172 10.24 0.10 -10.76
N PRO A 173 10.18 1.43 -10.92
CA PRO A 173 9.42 2.08 -11.98
C PRO A 173 9.89 1.69 -13.36
N ASN A 174 8.93 1.40 -14.24
CA ASN A 174 9.14 1.27 -15.69
C ASN A 174 7.85 1.68 -16.44
N ILE A 175 7.91 1.75 -17.76
CA ILE A 175 6.79 2.22 -18.58
C ILE A 175 5.55 1.30 -18.47
N PRO A 176 5.65 -0.04 -18.55
CA PRO A 176 4.49 -0.92 -18.35
C PRO A 176 3.76 -0.69 -17.02
N TYR A 177 4.49 -0.46 -15.93
CA TYR A 177 3.87 -0.17 -14.63
C TYR A 177 3.26 1.22 -14.58
N LEU A 178 3.88 2.22 -15.21
CA LEU A 178 3.31 3.56 -15.36
C LEU A 178 1.97 3.48 -16.11
N ILE A 179 1.89 2.73 -17.21
CA ILE A 179 0.66 2.53 -17.97
C ILE A 179 -0.43 1.94 -17.09
N THR A 180 -0.13 0.86 -16.36
CA THR A 180 -1.12 0.24 -15.47
C THR A 180 -1.56 1.20 -14.35
N GLY A 181 -0.67 1.98 -13.78
CA GLY A 181 -1.01 3.00 -12.78
C GLY A 181 -1.89 4.12 -13.37
N ALA A 182 -1.52 4.66 -14.54
CA ALA A 182 -2.27 5.73 -15.20
C ALA A 182 -3.70 5.32 -15.59
N LEU A 183 -3.90 4.04 -15.93
CA LEU A 183 -5.20 3.48 -16.29
C LEU A 183 -5.94 2.87 -15.08
N ASN A 184 -5.38 3.00 -13.87
CA ASN A 184 -5.88 2.35 -12.65
C ASN A 184 -6.12 0.84 -12.82
N ALA A 185 -5.29 0.19 -13.64
CA ALA A 185 -5.36 -1.22 -13.94
C ALA A 185 -4.49 -2.04 -12.98
N HIS A 186 -4.84 -3.31 -12.80
CA HIS A 186 -4.08 -4.19 -11.92
C HIS A 186 -2.63 -4.36 -12.40
N PRO A 187 -1.61 -4.18 -11.53
CA PRO A 187 -0.18 -4.22 -11.91
C PRO A 187 0.27 -5.52 -12.58
N ARG A 188 -0.47 -6.62 -12.42
CA ARG A 188 -0.17 -7.92 -13.06
C ARG A 188 0.00 -7.81 -14.58
N PHE A 189 -0.76 -6.95 -15.24
CA PHE A 189 -0.66 -6.77 -16.69
C PHE A 189 0.72 -6.24 -17.10
N GLY A 190 1.25 -5.26 -16.36
CA GLY A 190 2.60 -4.77 -16.57
C GLY A 190 3.67 -5.82 -16.24
N MET A 191 3.45 -6.63 -15.20
CA MET A 191 4.36 -7.72 -14.83
C MET A 191 4.40 -8.79 -15.93
N GLU A 192 3.25 -9.26 -16.38
CA GLU A 192 3.15 -10.24 -17.47
C GLU A 192 3.79 -9.73 -18.76
N PHE A 193 3.63 -8.45 -19.10
CA PHE A 193 4.30 -7.84 -20.24
C PHE A 193 5.82 -7.92 -20.10
N CYS A 194 6.36 -7.57 -18.94
CA CYS A 194 7.80 -7.64 -18.66
C CYS A 194 8.32 -9.08 -18.66
N GLU A 195 7.61 -10.02 -18.04
CA GLU A 195 8.00 -11.44 -17.94
C GLU A 195 8.06 -12.14 -19.30
N ARG A 196 7.24 -11.73 -20.25
CA ARG A 196 7.28 -12.21 -21.65
C ARG A 196 8.42 -11.60 -22.47
N GLY A 197 9.29 -10.80 -21.86
CA GLY A 197 10.41 -10.14 -22.53
C GLY A 197 10.06 -8.78 -23.12
N GLY A 198 8.91 -8.19 -22.74
CA GLY A 198 8.43 -6.91 -23.27
C GLY A 198 7.74 -7.05 -24.63
N GLY A 199 7.78 -5.96 -25.41
CA GLY A 199 7.14 -5.86 -26.71
C GLY A 199 6.92 -4.40 -27.10
N ASP A 200 6.00 -4.16 -28.02
CA ASP A 200 5.59 -2.80 -28.37
C ASP A 200 4.79 -2.16 -27.24
N ILE A 201 5.29 -1.07 -26.72
CA ILE A 201 4.70 -0.33 -25.60
C ILE A 201 3.39 0.35 -26.01
N VAL A 202 3.29 0.80 -27.27
CA VAL A 202 2.09 1.46 -27.77
C VAL A 202 0.96 0.45 -27.94
N GLU A 203 1.26 -0.73 -28.52
CA GLU A 203 0.31 -1.82 -28.60
C GLU A 203 -0.16 -2.27 -27.20
N PHE A 204 0.74 -2.33 -26.24
CA PHE A 204 0.37 -2.65 -24.85
C PHE A 204 -0.57 -1.61 -24.28
N TYR A 205 -0.30 -0.32 -24.47
CA TYR A 205 -1.16 0.77 -24.02
C TYR A 205 -2.54 0.71 -24.66
N ASP A 206 -2.60 0.56 -26.00
CA ASP A 206 -3.86 0.47 -26.74
C ASP A 206 -4.70 -0.73 -26.30
N LYS A 207 -4.06 -1.87 -26.07
CA LYS A 207 -4.71 -3.07 -25.52
C LYS A 207 -5.32 -2.78 -24.14
N MET A 208 -4.55 -2.16 -23.24
CA MET A 208 -5.02 -1.83 -21.89
C MET A 208 -6.18 -0.84 -21.89
N LEU A 209 -6.23 0.10 -22.83
CA LEU A 209 -7.36 1.02 -23.02
C LEU A 209 -8.65 0.32 -23.46
N ASN A 210 -8.53 -0.75 -24.24
CA ASN A 210 -9.69 -1.47 -24.78
C ASN A 210 -10.23 -2.56 -23.85
N GLU A 211 -9.42 -3.00 -22.87
CA GLU A 211 -9.78 -4.06 -21.92
C GLU A 211 -10.26 -3.51 -20.56
N GLY A 212 -10.11 -2.21 -20.29
CA GLY A 212 -10.53 -1.49 -19.08
C GLY A 212 -11.81 -0.72 -19.31
#